data_48d3a1d46c73f46589bb77059318f98f
#
_entry.id   48d3a1d46c73f46589bb77059318f98f
#
_cell.length_a   1.000
_cell.length_b   1.000
_cell.length_c   1.000
_cell.angle_alpha   90.00
_cell.angle_beta   90.00
_cell.angle_gamma   90.00
#
_symmetry.space_group_name_H-M   'P 1'
#
loop_
_entity.id
_entity.type
_entity.pdbx_description
1 polymer ?
#
loop_
_entity_poly.entity_id
_entity_poly.type
_entity_poly.pdbx_seq_one_letter_code
_entity_poly.pdbx_strand_id
1 'polypeptide(L)'
;DKNGASRFQDIEVKLPDFDKTPFTNQAQTSFVETSKEVLSRLSVCGQKGLVERFDSSIGNGTVLSPFGGKTLRTETEGMAALIPVLGKETTTCSLMSHGYNPLISKWSPYHGAMYAIVESVAKIVAMGGNYHTIRFSFQEYFEKLLDVPSKWGKPFAALLGAYRVQSELKLPSIGGKDSMSGSFEDLDV
;
A
#
# COMPACT_ATOMS: atom_id res chain seq x y z
N ASP A 1 -25.85 -15.97 -7.88
CA ASP A 1 -27.17 -15.80 -7.27
C ASP A 1 -27.48 -17.05 -6.42
N LYS A 2 -27.32 -16.95 -5.12
CA LYS A 2 -27.73 -18.00 -4.21
C LYS A 2 -29.21 -17.78 -3.85
N ASN A 3 -30.08 -18.61 -4.36
CA ASN A 3 -31.51 -18.64 -4.05
C ASN A 3 -32.36 -17.49 -4.63
N GLY A 4 -31.97 -16.89 -5.75
CA GLY A 4 -32.78 -15.87 -6.41
C GLY A 4 -32.90 -14.54 -5.66
N ALA A 5 -32.10 -14.34 -4.62
CA ALA A 5 -32.04 -13.05 -3.91
C ALA A 5 -31.18 -12.07 -4.70
N SER A 6 -31.79 -11.05 -5.27
CA SER A 6 -31.06 -9.88 -5.76
C SER A 6 -30.81 -8.94 -4.59
N ARG A 7 -29.53 -8.66 -4.31
CA ARG A 7 -29.16 -7.58 -3.40
C ARG A 7 -28.83 -6.34 -4.22
N PHE A 8 -29.55 -5.28 -3.97
CA PHE A 8 -29.16 -3.95 -4.41
C PHE A 8 -28.48 -3.25 -3.24
N GLN A 9 -27.37 -2.63 -3.52
CA GLN A 9 -26.64 -1.81 -2.57
C GLN A 9 -26.47 -0.42 -3.17
N ASP A 10 -27.00 0.58 -2.51
CA ASP A 10 -26.76 1.97 -2.87
C ASP A 10 -25.34 2.34 -2.48
N ILE A 11 -24.63 3.02 -3.39
CA ILE A 11 -23.25 3.43 -3.21
C ILE A 11 -23.17 4.94 -3.43
N GLU A 12 -22.66 5.66 -2.44
CA GLU A 12 -22.41 7.10 -2.50
C GLU A 12 -20.92 7.37 -2.44
N VAL A 13 -20.30 7.74 -3.57
CA VAL A 13 -18.91 8.16 -3.63
C VAL A 13 -18.83 9.65 -3.33
N LYS A 14 -18.12 10.02 -2.26
CA LYS A 14 -17.86 11.41 -1.91
C LYS A 14 -16.58 11.88 -2.58
N LEU A 15 -16.63 13.07 -3.21
CA LEU A 15 -15.42 13.73 -3.69
C LEU A 15 -14.60 14.20 -2.48
N PRO A 16 -13.25 14.13 -2.57
CA PRO A 16 -12.40 14.66 -1.51
C PRO A 16 -12.48 16.19 -1.44
N ASP A 17 -12.26 16.72 -0.26
CA ASP A 17 -12.08 18.15 -0.07
C ASP A 17 -10.68 18.56 -0.57
N PHE A 18 -10.62 19.20 -1.74
CA PHE A 18 -9.35 19.57 -2.38
C PHE A 18 -8.63 20.71 -1.64
N ASP A 19 -9.31 21.47 -0.80
CA ASP A 19 -8.68 22.49 0.04
C ASP A 19 -7.93 21.87 1.23
N LYS A 20 -8.24 20.63 1.58
CA LYS A 20 -7.60 19.83 2.64
C LYS A 20 -6.71 18.73 2.13
N THR A 21 -6.16 18.89 0.93
CA THR A 21 -5.26 17.89 0.36
C THR A 21 -3.99 17.73 1.21
N PRO A 22 -3.49 16.48 1.41
CA PRO A 22 -2.24 16.27 2.12
C PRO A 22 -0.99 16.77 1.37
N PHE A 23 -1.14 17.19 0.12
CA PHE A 23 -0.05 17.73 -0.69
C PHE A 23 0.21 19.22 -0.47
N THR A 24 -0.71 19.96 0.14
CA THR A 24 -0.51 21.37 0.45
C THR A 24 0.24 21.50 1.77
N ASN A 25 1.47 21.95 1.68
CA ASN A 25 2.31 22.24 2.84
C ASN A 25 1.91 23.59 3.41
N GLN A 26 1.08 23.63 4.43
CA GLN A 26 0.81 24.83 5.23
C GLN A 26 1.79 24.88 6.41
N ALA A 27 3.08 24.90 6.14
CA ALA A 27 4.06 25.10 7.19
C ALA A 27 3.95 26.53 7.73
N GLN A 28 3.16 26.73 8.77
CA GLN A 28 3.07 28.00 9.52
C GLN A 28 4.05 28.08 10.68
N THR A 29 4.87 27.06 10.88
CA THR A 29 5.79 26.92 12.01
C THR A 29 7.26 26.97 11.53
N SER A 30 8.17 27.20 12.46
CA SER A 30 9.59 27.19 12.15
C SER A 30 10.04 25.82 11.63
N PHE A 31 11.10 25.76 10.83
CA PHE A 31 11.67 24.51 10.31
C PHE A 31 11.94 23.48 11.42
N VAL A 32 12.45 23.95 12.56
CA VAL A 32 12.78 23.08 13.71
C VAL A 32 11.51 22.46 14.31
N GLU A 33 10.45 23.24 14.49
CA GLU A 33 9.19 22.76 15.06
C GLU A 33 8.49 21.80 14.11
N THR A 34 8.42 22.14 12.82
CA THR A 34 7.87 21.24 11.80
C THR A 34 8.65 19.93 11.72
N SER A 35 9.99 19.98 11.78
CA SER A 35 10.81 18.77 11.77
C SER A 35 10.56 17.88 12.99
N LYS A 36 10.45 18.47 14.17
CA LYS A 36 10.12 17.72 15.39
C LYS A 36 8.75 17.07 15.30
N GLU A 37 7.75 17.80 14.81
CA GLU A 37 6.41 17.27 14.62
C GLU A 37 6.41 16.08 13.65
N VAL A 38 7.02 16.23 12.47
CA VAL A 38 7.09 15.15 11.47
C VAL A 38 7.81 13.93 12.01
N LEU A 39 8.97 14.12 12.64
CA LEU A 39 9.76 13.02 13.21
C LEU A 39 9.10 12.34 14.42
N SER A 40 8.13 12.99 15.06
CA SER A 40 7.36 12.39 16.16
C SER A 40 6.17 11.54 15.71
N ARG A 41 5.82 11.59 14.41
CA ARG A 41 4.69 10.83 13.88
C ARG A 41 4.99 9.33 13.87
N LEU A 42 4.05 8.51 14.29
CA LEU A 42 4.18 7.05 14.27
C LEU A 42 4.43 6.50 12.86
N SER A 43 3.91 7.15 11.83
CA SER A 43 4.15 6.81 10.42
C SER A 43 5.58 7.08 9.94
N VAL A 44 6.38 7.79 10.73
CA VAL A 44 7.78 8.14 10.40
C VAL A 44 8.77 7.40 11.31
N CYS A 45 8.30 6.71 12.34
CA CYS A 45 9.17 5.97 13.25
C CYS A 45 9.85 4.79 12.53
N GLY A 46 11.13 4.55 12.88
CA GLY A 46 11.87 3.40 12.34
C GLY A 46 11.29 2.07 12.84
N GLN A 47 11.10 1.13 11.92
CA GLN A 47 10.55 -0.20 12.21
C GLN A 47 11.64 -1.29 12.37
N LYS A 48 12.89 -0.90 12.40
CA LYS A 48 14.05 -1.80 12.37
C LYS A 48 13.98 -2.89 13.44
N GLY A 49 13.62 -2.54 14.66
CA GLY A 49 13.52 -3.52 15.76
C GLY A 49 12.48 -4.63 15.51
N LEU A 50 11.38 -4.33 14.84
CA LEU A 50 10.37 -5.34 14.47
C LEU A 50 10.86 -6.19 13.30
N VAL A 51 11.41 -5.56 12.27
CA VAL A 51 11.92 -6.25 11.08
C VAL A 51 13.07 -7.20 11.45
N GLU A 52 14.02 -6.77 12.26
CA GLU A 52 15.13 -7.64 12.71
C GLU A 52 14.66 -8.84 13.54
N ARG A 53 13.54 -8.68 14.25
CA ARG A 53 12.99 -9.76 15.07
C ARG A 53 12.22 -10.81 14.26
N PHE A 54 11.52 -10.40 13.22
CA PHE A 54 10.55 -11.25 12.55
C PHE A 54 10.83 -11.54 11.08
N ASP A 55 11.54 -10.65 10.36
CA ASP A 55 11.61 -10.70 8.90
C ASP A 55 13.01 -10.68 8.30
N SER A 56 14.05 -10.38 9.08
CA SER A 56 15.34 -9.97 8.47
C SER A 56 16.24 -11.10 7.99
N SER A 57 15.97 -12.36 8.33
CA SER A 57 16.92 -13.45 8.03
C SER A 57 16.25 -14.77 7.66
N ILE A 58 15.03 -14.72 7.21
CA ILE A 58 14.28 -15.90 6.80
C ILE A 58 14.55 -16.17 5.34
N GLY A 59 15.46 -17.08 5.07
CA GLY A 59 15.69 -17.58 3.73
C GLY A 59 17.08 -17.32 3.18
N ASN A 60 17.60 -18.39 2.63
CA ASN A 60 18.94 -18.47 2.06
C ASN A 60 19.08 -17.76 0.71
N GLY A 61 17.98 -17.35 0.10
CA GLY A 61 17.92 -16.71 -1.19
C GLY A 61 17.82 -15.19 -1.15
N THR A 62 17.90 -14.54 0.03
CA THR A 62 17.75 -13.10 0.13
C THR A 62 18.88 -12.36 -0.59
N VAL A 63 18.53 -11.53 -1.60
CA VAL A 63 19.45 -10.66 -2.32
C VAL A 63 19.41 -9.24 -1.75
N LEU A 64 18.21 -8.72 -1.48
CA LEU A 64 18.03 -7.46 -0.78
C LEU A 64 17.49 -7.73 0.62
N SER A 65 18.28 -7.33 1.62
CA SER A 65 17.85 -7.32 3.01
C SER A 65 16.93 -6.13 3.27
N PRO A 66 16.04 -6.19 4.28
CA PRO A 66 15.14 -5.08 4.63
C PRO A 66 15.86 -3.77 4.93
N PHE A 67 17.09 -3.84 5.42
CA PHE A 67 17.98 -2.69 5.64
C PHE A 67 19.30 -2.86 4.92
N GLY A 68 19.69 -1.81 4.22
CA GLY A 68 20.94 -1.73 3.48
C GLY A 68 21.86 -0.60 3.95
N GLY A 69 22.84 -0.28 3.11
CA GLY A 69 23.87 0.70 3.39
C GLY A 69 24.97 0.18 4.31
N LYS A 70 26.05 0.96 4.46
CA LYS A 70 27.25 0.57 5.23
C LYS A 70 26.95 0.23 6.69
N THR A 71 25.93 0.85 7.28
CA THR A 71 25.55 0.68 8.70
C THR A 71 24.24 -0.11 8.87
N LEU A 72 23.66 -0.67 7.78
CA LEU A 72 22.40 -1.39 7.78
C LEU A 72 21.25 -0.61 8.46
N ARG A 73 21.12 0.66 8.08
CA ARG A 73 20.07 1.55 8.63
C ARG A 73 19.14 2.14 7.59
N THR A 74 19.45 1.94 6.31
CA THR A 74 18.63 2.46 5.21
C THR A 74 17.62 1.41 4.80
N GLU A 75 16.36 1.72 4.94
CA GLU A 75 15.27 0.84 4.47
C GLU A 75 15.38 0.66 2.96
N THR A 76 15.27 -0.58 2.49
CA THR A 76 15.32 -0.90 1.05
C THR A 76 13.94 -0.84 0.40
N GLU A 77 12.87 -0.85 1.21
CA GLU A 77 11.47 -0.75 0.81
C GLU A 77 11.01 -1.73 -0.28
N GLY A 78 11.73 -2.82 -0.43
CA GLY A 78 11.44 -3.86 -1.39
C GLY A 78 12.19 -5.14 -1.08
N MET A 79 11.77 -6.23 -1.69
CA MET A 79 12.36 -7.54 -1.54
C MET A 79 12.89 -8.04 -2.87
N ALA A 80 14.11 -8.56 -2.86
CA ALA A 80 14.65 -9.39 -3.94
C ALA A 80 15.17 -10.69 -3.35
N ALA A 81 14.70 -11.82 -3.87
CA ALA A 81 15.11 -13.13 -3.43
C ALA A 81 15.31 -14.07 -4.63
N LEU A 82 16.34 -14.89 -4.54
CA LEU A 82 16.58 -15.94 -5.52
C LEU A 82 15.41 -16.94 -5.53
N ILE A 83 15.02 -17.36 -6.71
CA ILE A 83 14.02 -18.43 -6.86
C ILE A 83 14.63 -19.74 -6.37
N PRO A 84 14.01 -20.44 -5.38
CA PRO A 84 14.53 -21.70 -4.89
C PRO A 84 14.45 -22.76 -6.01
N VAL A 85 15.58 -23.40 -6.30
CA VAL A 85 15.68 -24.51 -7.25
C VAL A 85 16.31 -25.71 -6.56
N LEU A 86 15.68 -26.88 -6.69
CA LEU A 86 16.13 -28.08 -6.02
C LEU A 86 17.43 -28.62 -6.63
N GLY A 87 18.48 -28.74 -5.82
CA GLY A 87 19.76 -29.32 -6.20
C GLY A 87 20.54 -28.53 -7.28
N LYS A 88 20.23 -27.27 -7.49
CA LYS A 88 20.89 -26.37 -8.44
C LYS A 88 21.00 -24.96 -7.90
N GLU A 89 21.81 -24.13 -8.54
CA GLU A 89 21.92 -22.70 -8.31
C GLU A 89 21.18 -21.91 -9.39
N THR A 90 20.72 -20.72 -9.05
CA THR A 90 20.11 -19.78 -9.98
C THR A 90 20.49 -18.35 -9.65
N THR A 91 20.56 -17.50 -10.66
CA THR A 91 20.69 -16.05 -10.52
C THR A 91 19.36 -15.33 -10.75
N THR A 92 18.28 -16.08 -11.01
CA THR A 92 16.96 -15.50 -11.22
C THR A 92 16.33 -15.13 -9.88
N CYS A 93 15.87 -13.88 -9.79
CA CYS A 93 15.23 -13.34 -8.60
C CYS A 93 13.74 -13.06 -8.83
N SER A 94 12.98 -13.22 -7.78
CA SER A 94 11.68 -12.57 -7.64
C SER A 94 11.85 -11.22 -6.94
N LEU A 95 11.04 -10.23 -7.36
CA LEU A 95 11.00 -8.90 -6.76
C LEU A 95 9.60 -8.66 -6.22
N MET A 96 9.50 -8.12 -5.01
CA MET A 96 8.24 -7.66 -4.44
C MET A 96 8.42 -6.31 -3.77
N SER A 97 7.38 -5.51 -3.86
CA SER A 97 7.27 -4.23 -3.15
C SER A 97 5.82 -3.97 -2.79
N HIS A 98 5.59 -2.99 -1.98
CA HIS A 98 4.26 -2.50 -1.66
C HIS A 98 4.22 -0.98 -1.75
N GLY A 99 3.02 -0.43 -1.90
CA GLY A 99 2.76 1.00 -1.82
C GLY A 99 1.51 1.23 -1.00
N TYR A 100 1.57 2.19 -0.09
CA TYR A 100 0.43 2.66 0.68
C TYR A 100 0.77 3.95 1.44
N ASN A 101 -0.08 4.95 1.30
CA ASN A 101 0.03 6.17 2.08
C ASN A 101 -1.28 6.43 2.83
N PRO A 102 -1.29 6.28 4.17
CA PRO A 102 -2.51 6.42 4.97
C PRO A 102 -3.11 7.83 4.92
N LEU A 103 -2.31 8.87 4.77
CA LEU A 103 -2.81 10.25 4.70
C LEU A 103 -3.57 10.50 3.39
N ILE A 104 -3.03 10.02 2.27
CA ILE A 104 -3.69 10.13 0.96
C ILE A 104 -4.94 9.27 0.94
N SER A 105 -4.87 8.04 1.44
CA SER A 105 -5.99 7.10 1.46
C SER A 105 -7.14 7.61 2.34
N LYS A 106 -6.82 8.21 3.48
CA LYS A 106 -7.81 8.82 4.39
C LYS A 106 -8.47 10.04 3.77
N TRP A 107 -7.72 10.86 3.06
CA TRP A 107 -8.25 12.03 2.35
C TRP A 107 -9.12 11.62 1.16
N SER A 108 -8.65 10.65 0.37
CA SER A 108 -9.35 10.15 -0.82
C SER A 108 -8.94 8.71 -1.12
N PRO A 109 -9.81 7.71 -0.88
CA PRO A 109 -9.52 6.32 -1.23
C PRO A 109 -9.17 6.12 -2.71
N TYR A 110 -9.80 6.89 -3.60
CA TYR A 110 -9.49 6.90 -5.03
C TYR A 110 -8.03 7.25 -5.32
N HIS A 111 -7.57 8.38 -4.78
CA HIS A 111 -6.18 8.83 -4.95
C HIS A 111 -5.21 7.94 -4.16
N GLY A 112 -5.61 7.48 -2.97
CA GLY A 112 -4.82 6.54 -2.18
C GLY A 112 -4.46 5.29 -2.95
N ALA A 113 -5.43 4.67 -3.61
CA ALA A 113 -5.20 3.49 -4.45
C ALA A 113 -4.32 3.80 -5.66
N MET A 114 -4.53 4.94 -6.32
CA MET A 114 -3.67 5.36 -7.44
C MET A 114 -2.21 5.50 -7.02
N TYR A 115 -1.95 6.23 -5.93
CA TYR A 115 -0.60 6.46 -5.43
C TYR A 115 0.04 5.18 -4.93
N ALA A 116 -0.71 4.28 -4.27
CA ALA A 116 -0.21 2.99 -3.82
C ALA A 116 0.33 2.14 -5.00
N ILE A 117 -0.38 2.11 -6.11
CA ILE A 117 0.08 1.40 -7.31
C ILE A 117 1.34 2.04 -7.89
N VAL A 118 1.33 3.36 -8.10
CA VAL A 118 2.48 4.07 -8.67
C VAL A 118 3.73 3.91 -7.79
N GLU A 119 3.56 4.01 -6.46
CA GLU A 119 4.64 3.80 -5.49
C GLU A 119 5.23 2.40 -5.59
N SER A 120 4.38 1.36 -5.60
CA SER A 120 4.85 -0.04 -5.70
C SER A 120 5.57 -0.31 -7.02
N VAL A 121 5.08 0.24 -8.14
CA VAL A 121 5.75 0.14 -9.44
C VAL A 121 7.10 0.85 -9.43
N ALA A 122 7.17 2.06 -8.89
CA ALA A 122 8.41 2.82 -8.79
C ALA A 122 9.49 2.08 -7.98
N LYS A 123 9.11 1.43 -6.88
CA LYS A 123 10.01 0.60 -6.06
C LYS A 123 10.54 -0.62 -6.84
N ILE A 124 9.70 -1.31 -7.61
CA ILE A 124 10.16 -2.42 -8.47
C ILE A 124 11.16 -1.92 -9.52
N VAL A 125 10.88 -0.79 -10.16
CA VAL A 125 11.79 -0.21 -11.16
C VAL A 125 13.10 0.24 -10.51
N ALA A 126 13.05 0.82 -9.31
CA ALA A 126 14.26 1.19 -8.55
C ALA A 126 15.14 -0.01 -8.20
N MET A 127 14.56 -1.20 -8.00
CA MET A 127 15.29 -2.46 -7.81
C MET A 127 15.81 -3.08 -9.12
N GLY A 128 15.58 -2.45 -10.27
CA GLY A 128 15.98 -2.95 -11.59
C GLY A 128 14.96 -3.87 -12.26
N GLY A 129 13.75 -3.96 -11.74
CA GLY A 129 12.69 -4.78 -12.31
C GLY A 129 12.09 -4.18 -13.57
N ASN A 130 11.66 -5.04 -14.48
CA ASN A 130 10.92 -4.64 -15.67
C ASN A 130 9.45 -4.42 -15.32
N TYR A 131 8.99 -3.16 -15.36
CA TYR A 131 7.62 -2.84 -14.94
C TYR A 131 6.55 -3.54 -15.80
N HIS A 132 6.79 -3.81 -17.08
CA HIS A 132 5.82 -4.50 -17.94
C HIS A 132 5.44 -5.92 -17.47
N THR A 133 6.27 -6.53 -16.64
CA THR A 133 6.04 -7.88 -16.11
C THR A 133 5.37 -7.89 -14.74
N ILE A 134 5.13 -6.74 -14.14
CA ILE A 134 4.51 -6.61 -12.81
C ILE A 134 3.09 -7.19 -12.83
N ARG A 135 2.73 -7.82 -11.73
CA ARG A 135 1.37 -8.26 -11.41
C ARG A 135 1.03 -7.78 -10.02
N PHE A 136 -0.17 -7.25 -9.84
CA PHE A 136 -0.61 -6.75 -8.53
C PHE A 136 -1.40 -7.80 -7.78
N SER A 137 -1.26 -7.74 -6.46
CA SER A 137 -2.18 -8.34 -5.51
C SER A 137 -2.63 -7.22 -4.56
N PHE A 138 -3.92 -6.99 -4.47
CA PHE A 138 -4.45 -5.92 -3.64
C PHE A 138 -4.90 -6.45 -2.28
N GLN A 139 -4.68 -5.65 -1.26
CA GLN A 139 -5.23 -5.84 0.06
C GLN A 139 -6.00 -4.58 0.43
N GLU A 140 -7.28 -4.73 0.70
CA GLU A 140 -8.13 -3.64 1.18
C GLU A 140 -8.60 -3.93 2.61
N TYR A 141 -8.71 -2.87 3.41
CA TYR A 141 -9.21 -2.94 4.76
C TYR A 141 -10.03 -1.69 5.07
N PHE A 142 -11.30 -1.88 5.32
CA PHE A 142 -12.25 -0.81 5.60
C PHE A 142 -13.08 -1.13 6.84
N GLU A 143 -13.76 -0.12 7.38
CA GLU A 143 -14.74 -0.27 8.43
C GLU A 143 -15.91 -1.17 7.98
N LYS A 144 -16.74 -1.60 8.93
CA LYS A 144 -17.98 -2.32 8.62
C LYS A 144 -18.90 -1.44 7.77
N LEU A 145 -19.26 -1.89 6.60
CA LEU A 145 -20.01 -1.11 5.61
C LEU A 145 -21.49 -0.95 5.99
N LEU A 146 -22.10 -1.99 6.59
CA LEU A 146 -23.52 -2.04 6.94
C LEU A 146 -24.38 -1.63 5.74
N ASP A 147 -25.57 -1.09 5.98
CA ASP A 147 -26.44 -0.53 4.93
C ASP A 147 -26.25 1.00 4.79
N VAL A 148 -24.97 1.45 4.79
CA VAL A 148 -24.60 2.87 4.71
C VAL A 148 -23.95 3.16 3.37
N PRO A 149 -24.63 3.83 2.41
CA PRO A 149 -24.13 4.08 1.05
C PRO A 149 -22.76 4.75 0.99
N SER A 150 -22.50 5.70 1.89
CA SER A 150 -21.20 6.41 1.91
C SER A 150 -20.02 5.55 2.42
N LYS A 151 -20.29 4.53 3.24
CA LYS A 151 -19.27 3.56 3.64
C LYS A 151 -18.93 2.63 2.46
N TRP A 152 -19.91 2.19 1.70
CA TRP A 152 -19.72 1.44 0.46
C TRP A 152 -18.98 2.25 -0.62
N GLY A 153 -19.14 3.57 -0.60
CA GLY A 153 -18.45 4.47 -1.52
C GLY A 153 -16.93 4.46 -1.38
N LYS A 154 -16.39 4.15 -0.20
CA LYS A 154 -14.94 4.16 0.05
C LYS A 154 -14.21 3.04 -0.70
N PRO A 155 -14.54 1.74 -0.49
CA PRO A 155 -13.91 0.66 -1.26
C PRO A 155 -14.18 0.79 -2.76
N PHE A 156 -15.37 1.22 -3.14
CA PHE A 156 -15.68 1.43 -4.55
C PHE A 156 -14.80 2.53 -5.18
N ALA A 157 -14.56 3.63 -4.47
CA ALA A 157 -13.66 4.69 -4.94
C ALA A 157 -12.21 4.18 -5.05
N ALA A 158 -11.73 3.40 -4.09
CA ALA A 158 -10.41 2.78 -4.14
C ALA A 158 -10.27 1.86 -5.35
N LEU A 159 -11.27 1.01 -5.58
CA LEU A 159 -11.32 0.11 -6.76
C LEU A 159 -11.27 0.89 -8.08
N LEU A 160 -12.01 1.99 -8.21
CA LEU A 160 -11.96 2.85 -9.39
C LEU A 160 -10.59 3.49 -9.60
N GLY A 161 -9.94 3.94 -8.52
CA GLY A 161 -8.58 4.49 -8.58
C GLY A 161 -7.56 3.43 -9.03
N ALA A 162 -7.64 2.24 -8.46
CA ALA A 162 -6.80 1.10 -8.84
C ALA A 162 -7.03 0.70 -10.30
N TYR A 163 -8.27 0.59 -10.73
CA TYR A 163 -8.63 0.26 -12.11
C TYR A 163 -8.06 1.28 -13.10
N ARG A 164 -8.15 2.57 -12.80
CA ARG A 164 -7.63 3.62 -13.68
C ARG A 164 -6.13 3.45 -13.92
N VAL A 165 -5.34 3.32 -12.86
CA VAL A 165 -3.88 3.22 -13.01
C VAL A 165 -3.47 1.91 -13.67
N GLN A 166 -4.12 0.80 -13.34
CA GLN A 166 -3.88 -0.48 -14.03
C GLN A 166 -4.13 -0.38 -15.53
N SER A 167 -5.21 0.28 -15.93
CA SER A 167 -5.58 0.47 -17.33
C SER A 167 -4.58 1.37 -18.06
N GLU A 168 -4.13 2.46 -17.44
CA GLU A 168 -3.14 3.38 -18.02
C GLU A 168 -1.75 2.72 -18.15
N LEU A 169 -1.31 1.99 -17.13
CA LEU A 169 -0.03 1.29 -17.15
C LEU A 169 -0.09 -0.05 -17.91
N LYS A 170 -1.28 -0.55 -18.24
CA LYS A 170 -1.53 -1.87 -18.85
C LYS A 170 -0.98 -3.02 -17.99
N LEU A 171 -1.12 -2.90 -16.69
CA LEU A 171 -0.64 -3.87 -15.72
C LEU A 171 -1.82 -4.53 -14.99
N PRO A 172 -2.01 -5.84 -15.09
CA PRO A 172 -3.14 -6.52 -14.47
C PRO A 172 -2.88 -6.86 -13.00
N SER A 173 -3.96 -6.97 -12.24
CA SER A 173 -3.96 -7.69 -10.97
C SER A 173 -4.22 -9.18 -11.19
N ILE A 174 -3.64 -10.01 -10.32
CA ILE A 174 -3.83 -11.47 -10.31
C ILE A 174 -4.73 -11.94 -9.18
N GLY A 175 -5.02 -11.09 -8.24
CA GLY A 175 -5.84 -11.40 -7.08
C GLY A 175 -5.80 -10.30 -6.05
N GLY A 176 -6.41 -10.59 -4.93
CA GLY A 176 -6.49 -9.66 -3.80
C GLY A 176 -7.40 -10.22 -2.72
N LYS A 177 -7.58 -9.43 -1.68
CA LYS A 177 -8.44 -9.76 -0.56
C LYS A 177 -8.96 -8.48 0.08
N ASP A 178 -10.26 -8.44 0.33
CA ASP A 178 -10.94 -7.34 0.98
C ASP A 178 -11.35 -7.74 2.40
N SER A 179 -11.25 -6.81 3.33
CA SER A 179 -11.77 -6.93 4.68
C SER A 179 -12.59 -5.71 5.04
N MET A 180 -13.84 -5.95 5.47
CA MET A 180 -14.77 -4.92 5.91
C MET A 180 -15.08 -5.12 7.39
N SER A 181 -14.01 -5.16 8.20
CA SER A 181 -14.07 -5.46 9.64
C SER A 181 -13.31 -4.45 10.51
N GLY A 182 -12.95 -3.30 9.94
CA GLY A 182 -12.20 -2.25 10.60
C GLY A 182 -13.03 -1.42 11.58
N SER A 183 -14.01 -2.02 12.26
CA SER A 183 -14.78 -1.36 13.32
C SER A 183 -14.72 -2.19 14.59
N PHE A 184 -14.40 -1.53 15.69
CA PHE A 184 -14.43 -2.10 17.04
C PHE A 184 -15.08 -1.09 17.99
N GLU A 185 -16.21 -1.48 18.59
CA GLU A 185 -17.07 -0.58 19.36
C GLU A 185 -17.44 0.65 18.51
N ASP A 186 -17.11 1.86 18.97
CA ASP A 186 -17.39 3.13 18.29
C ASP A 186 -16.22 3.62 17.41
N LEU A 187 -15.18 2.80 17.22
CA LEU A 187 -14.01 3.14 16.43
C LEU A 187 -14.09 2.50 15.03
N ASP A 188 -14.04 3.34 14.01
CA ASP A 188 -13.82 2.95 12.63
C ASP A 188 -12.34 3.20 12.25
N VAL A 189 -11.68 2.22 11.66
CA VAL A 189 -10.26 2.27 11.26
C VAL A 189 -10.12 2.60 9.78
#